data_22d62c8eaa26cf6ae3e9957f365a25b8
#
_entry.id   22d62c8eaa26cf6ae3e9957f365a25b8
#
_cell.length_a   1.000
_cell.length_b   1.000
_cell.length_c   1.000
_cell.angle_alpha   90.00
_cell.angle_beta   90.00
_cell.angle_gamma   90.00
#
_symmetry.space_group_name_H-M   'P 1'
#
loop_
_entity.id
_entity.type
_entity.pdbx_description
1 polymer ?
#
loop_
_entity_poly.entity_id
_entity_poly.type
_entity_poly.pdbx_seq_one_letter_code
_entity_poly.pdbx_strand_id
1 'polypeptide(L)'
;MRGIASKMRINRKSPLRHRFAFRLALSYGAVFTLVFVTAGFYLTRYFETQTLERLKDSLLSQARLLTHVITPERVQTGDGSEIQKISVQIADGIPARMTIVNREGQVLGDSKSSEISLEDKENLSARPEISKALSGISYSNIAYSKILGADILYAAVPFEQDGNVTGALRLALPLKDVQAALKGVRQPVLIAAAAGISLS
;
A
#
# COMPACT_ATOMS: atom_id res chain seq x y z
N MET A 1 38.57 -60.48 -58.48
CA MET A 1 37.44 -59.82 -57.87
C MET A 1 37.92 -59.05 -56.70
N ARG A 2 37.93 -57.69 -56.79
CA ARG A 2 38.46 -56.79 -55.80
C ARG A 2 37.24 -56.20 -54.99
N GLY A 3 37.15 -56.57 -53.70
CA GLY A 3 36.15 -56.03 -52.81
C GLY A 3 36.60 -54.61 -52.22
N ILE A 4 35.81 -53.59 -52.47
CA ILE A 4 36.01 -52.25 -51.99
C ILE A 4 35.43 -52.15 -50.60
N ALA A 5 36.28 -52.13 -49.56
CA ALA A 5 35.89 -51.85 -48.22
C ALA A 5 35.72 -50.29 -48.02
N SER A 6 34.47 -49.85 -47.98
CA SER A 6 34.12 -48.44 -47.60
C SER A 6 34.46 -48.17 -46.14
N LYS A 7 35.44 -47.36 -45.89
CA LYS A 7 35.81 -46.86 -44.54
C LYS A 7 34.81 -45.82 -44.05
N MET A 8 33.89 -46.25 -43.20
CA MET A 8 32.94 -45.41 -42.48
C MET A 8 33.70 -44.53 -41.47
N ARG A 9 33.87 -43.24 -41.82
CA ARG A 9 34.50 -42.24 -40.94
C ARG A 9 33.51 -41.89 -39.83
N ILE A 10 33.65 -42.49 -38.66
CA ILE A 10 32.95 -42.10 -37.47
C ILE A 10 33.53 -40.75 -37.00
N ASN A 11 32.78 -39.68 -37.20
CA ASN A 11 33.13 -38.35 -36.77
C ASN A 11 33.01 -38.26 -35.21
N ARG A 12 34.08 -38.59 -34.49
CA ARG A 12 34.19 -38.38 -33.05
C ARG A 12 34.23 -36.88 -32.76
N LYS A 13 33.06 -36.27 -32.50
CA LYS A 13 32.96 -34.93 -31.96
C LYS A 13 33.74 -34.92 -30.63
N SER A 14 34.75 -34.06 -30.52
CA SER A 14 35.69 -33.99 -29.39
C SER A 14 34.91 -33.61 -28.07
N PRO A 15 35.06 -34.35 -26.97
CA PRO A 15 34.36 -34.11 -25.71
C PRO A 15 34.74 -32.76 -25.03
N LEU A 16 35.81 -32.14 -25.45
CA LEU A 16 36.30 -30.86 -24.95
C LEU A 16 35.42 -29.67 -25.37
N ARG A 17 34.81 -29.70 -26.56
CA ARG A 17 33.91 -28.62 -27.04
C ARG A 17 32.61 -28.55 -26.24
N HIS A 18 32.08 -29.68 -25.77
CA HIS A 18 30.88 -29.74 -24.95
C HIS A 18 31.12 -29.18 -23.54
N ARG A 19 32.28 -29.43 -22.94
CA ARG A 19 32.63 -28.88 -21.61
C ARG A 19 32.83 -27.38 -21.61
N PHE A 20 33.42 -26.86 -22.70
CA PHE A 20 33.61 -25.41 -22.85
C PHE A 20 32.27 -24.71 -23.13
N ALA A 21 31.46 -25.21 -24.02
CA ALA A 21 30.13 -24.68 -24.31
C ALA A 21 29.22 -24.71 -23.07
N PHE A 22 29.27 -25.79 -22.28
CA PHE A 22 28.50 -25.90 -21.03
C PHE A 22 28.94 -24.88 -19.98
N ARG A 23 30.25 -24.66 -19.79
CA ARG A 23 30.76 -23.62 -18.88
C ARG A 23 30.35 -22.21 -19.31
N LEU A 24 30.38 -21.95 -20.61
CA LEU A 24 29.94 -20.68 -21.18
C LEU A 24 28.44 -20.47 -20.98
N ALA A 25 27.62 -21.46 -21.25
CA ALA A 25 26.17 -21.43 -21.03
C ALA A 25 25.84 -21.21 -19.55
N LEU A 26 26.55 -21.88 -18.65
CA LEU A 26 26.38 -21.70 -17.21
C LEU A 26 26.71 -20.28 -16.73
N SER A 27 27.82 -19.69 -17.25
CA SER A 27 28.21 -18.33 -16.88
C SER A 27 27.22 -17.28 -17.38
N TYR A 28 26.74 -17.39 -18.61
CA TYR A 28 25.69 -16.51 -19.13
C TYR A 28 24.37 -16.70 -18.40
N GLY A 29 23.96 -17.96 -18.13
CA GLY A 29 22.78 -18.27 -17.33
C GLY A 29 22.84 -17.62 -15.95
N ALA A 30 23.97 -17.73 -15.27
CA ALA A 30 24.15 -17.08 -13.94
C ALA A 30 24.03 -15.56 -14.01
N VAL A 31 24.63 -14.92 -15.02
CA VAL A 31 24.55 -13.47 -15.22
C VAL A 31 23.11 -13.04 -15.51
N PHE A 32 22.42 -13.74 -16.42
CA PHE A 32 21.01 -13.45 -16.72
C PHE A 32 20.12 -13.61 -15.50
N THR A 33 20.30 -14.70 -14.74
CA THR A 33 19.53 -14.93 -13.50
C THR A 33 19.75 -13.81 -12.50
N LEU A 34 21.00 -13.39 -12.30
CA LEU A 34 21.34 -12.27 -11.39
C LEU A 34 20.64 -10.97 -11.83
N VAL A 35 20.67 -10.65 -13.12
CA VAL A 35 20.02 -9.44 -13.67
C VAL A 35 18.51 -9.52 -13.47
N PHE A 36 17.88 -10.66 -13.78
CA PHE A 36 16.43 -10.83 -13.62
C PHE A 36 16.01 -10.75 -12.15
N VAL A 37 16.75 -11.37 -11.23
CA VAL A 37 16.46 -11.31 -9.78
C VAL A 37 16.59 -9.87 -9.28
N THR A 38 17.65 -9.16 -9.67
CA THR A 38 17.86 -7.77 -9.26
C THR A 38 16.78 -6.84 -9.83
N ALA A 39 16.44 -7.00 -11.11
CA ALA A 39 15.38 -6.23 -11.75
C ALA A 39 14.01 -6.51 -11.12
N GLY A 40 13.69 -7.77 -10.84
CA GLY A 40 12.45 -8.17 -10.17
C GLY A 40 12.33 -7.59 -8.76
N PHE A 41 13.43 -7.60 -8.01
CA PHE A 41 13.47 -6.99 -6.67
C PHE A 41 13.27 -5.47 -6.74
N TYR A 42 13.95 -4.80 -7.67
CA TYR A 42 13.81 -3.35 -7.88
C TYR A 42 12.38 -2.96 -8.28
N LEU A 43 11.80 -3.67 -9.26
CA LEU A 43 10.43 -3.44 -9.72
C LEU A 43 9.42 -3.63 -8.57
N THR A 44 9.55 -4.69 -7.78
CA THR A 44 8.65 -4.93 -6.65
C THR A 44 8.69 -3.78 -5.65
N ARG A 45 9.88 -3.30 -5.29
CA ARG A 45 10.04 -2.15 -4.39
C ARG A 45 9.45 -0.87 -4.96
N TYR A 46 9.68 -0.63 -6.24
CA TYR A 46 9.14 0.53 -6.95
C TYR A 46 7.61 0.55 -6.94
N PHE A 47 6.98 -0.59 -7.26
CA PHE A 47 5.52 -0.69 -7.26
C PHE A 47 4.90 -0.56 -5.87
N GLU A 48 5.52 -1.13 -4.83
CA GLU A 48 5.04 -0.97 -3.44
C GLU A 48 5.01 0.50 -3.04
N THR A 49 6.07 1.26 -3.30
CA THR A 49 6.15 2.68 -2.95
C THR A 49 5.12 3.52 -3.72
N GLN A 50 5.00 3.31 -5.03
CA GLN A 50 4.05 4.04 -5.88
C GLN A 50 2.58 3.78 -5.47
N THR A 51 2.26 2.55 -5.10
CA THR A 51 0.90 2.19 -4.67
C THR A 51 0.52 2.87 -3.37
N LEU A 52 1.44 2.92 -2.39
CA LEU A 52 1.21 3.61 -1.12
C LEU A 52 1.03 5.11 -1.29
N GLU A 53 1.84 5.78 -2.12
CA GLU A 53 1.70 7.21 -2.37
C GLU A 53 0.35 7.52 -3.06
N ARG A 54 -0.06 6.72 -4.04
CA ARG A 54 -1.39 6.86 -4.68
C ARG A 54 -2.54 6.67 -3.68
N LEU A 55 -2.41 5.73 -2.74
CA LEU A 55 -3.41 5.53 -1.69
C LEU A 55 -3.50 6.73 -0.75
N LYS A 56 -2.36 7.31 -0.36
CA LYS A 56 -2.31 8.54 0.45
C LYS A 56 -3.01 9.70 -0.25
N ASP A 57 -2.67 9.95 -1.51
CA ASP A 57 -3.25 11.03 -2.30
C ASP A 57 -4.75 10.82 -2.53
N SER A 58 -5.16 9.58 -2.81
CA SER A 58 -6.57 9.22 -2.97
C SER A 58 -7.35 9.44 -1.68
N LEU A 59 -6.81 8.99 -0.53
CA LEU A 59 -7.48 9.14 0.76
C LEU A 59 -7.57 10.61 1.19
N LEU A 60 -6.52 11.42 0.95
CA LEU A 60 -6.55 12.87 1.18
C LEU A 60 -7.57 13.56 0.28
N SER A 61 -7.66 13.17 -0.98
CA SER A 61 -8.64 13.73 -1.91
C SER A 61 -10.06 13.40 -1.49
N GLN A 62 -10.33 12.16 -1.08
CA GLN A 62 -11.63 11.75 -0.52
C GLN A 62 -11.96 12.56 0.74
N ALA A 63 -11.00 12.72 1.66
CA ALA A 63 -11.19 13.50 2.86
C ALA A 63 -11.55 14.96 2.54
N ARG A 64 -10.88 15.59 1.57
CA ARG A 64 -11.21 16.96 1.09
C ARG A 64 -12.61 17.06 0.51
N LEU A 65 -13.03 16.11 -0.30
CA LEU A 65 -14.41 16.11 -0.84
C LEU A 65 -15.44 16.05 0.27
N LEU A 66 -15.19 15.30 1.33
CA LEU A 66 -16.09 15.18 2.46
C LEU A 66 -16.18 16.47 3.27
N THR A 67 -15.14 17.30 3.36
CA THR A 67 -15.22 18.59 4.03
C THR A 67 -16.11 19.59 3.30
N HIS A 68 -16.42 19.39 2.03
CA HIS A 68 -17.42 20.17 1.29
C HIS A 68 -18.85 19.68 1.53
N VAL A 69 -19.03 18.41 1.84
CA VAL A 69 -20.36 17.84 2.16
C VAL A 69 -20.75 18.15 3.59
N ILE A 70 -19.78 18.11 4.51
CA ILE A 70 -19.97 18.43 5.93
C ILE A 70 -19.54 19.88 6.11
N THR A 71 -20.50 20.78 6.23
CA THR A 71 -20.20 22.23 6.33
C THR A 71 -19.44 22.56 7.62
N PRO A 72 -18.41 23.42 7.55
CA PRO A 72 -17.62 23.83 8.73
C PRO A 72 -18.47 24.41 9.87
N GLU A 73 -19.56 25.10 9.53
CA GLU A 73 -20.52 25.68 10.50
C GLU A 73 -21.10 24.60 11.43
N ARG A 74 -21.43 23.42 10.90
CA ARG A 74 -21.96 22.31 11.72
C ARG A 74 -20.91 21.77 12.68
N VAL A 75 -19.65 21.77 12.28
CA VAL A 75 -18.53 21.37 13.15
C VAL A 75 -18.32 22.39 14.27
N GLN A 76 -18.52 23.68 13.98
CA GLN A 76 -18.36 24.77 14.93
C GLN A 76 -19.53 24.86 15.94
N THR A 77 -20.79 24.67 15.48
CA THR A 77 -21.98 24.73 16.34
C THR A 77 -22.15 23.53 17.25
N GLY A 78 -21.44 22.40 16.93
CA GLY A 78 -21.14 21.36 17.89
C GLY A 78 -22.31 20.45 18.31
N ASP A 79 -23.40 20.31 17.51
CA ASP A 79 -24.37 19.25 17.79
C ASP A 79 -23.77 17.88 17.40
N GLY A 80 -23.05 17.27 18.36
CA GLY A 80 -22.41 15.96 18.17
C GLY A 80 -23.39 14.86 17.74
N SER A 81 -24.68 15.00 18.04
CA SER A 81 -25.67 14.00 17.64
C SER A 81 -25.98 14.04 16.14
N GLU A 82 -26.03 15.22 15.53
CA GLU A 82 -26.20 15.41 14.10
C GLU A 82 -24.95 14.98 13.35
N ILE A 83 -23.77 15.41 13.80
CA ILE A 83 -22.48 15.04 13.19
C ILE A 83 -22.26 13.53 13.26
N GLN A 84 -22.64 12.87 14.36
CA GLN A 84 -22.58 11.43 14.51
C GLN A 84 -23.46 10.71 13.47
N LYS A 85 -24.70 11.15 13.26
CA LYS A 85 -25.61 10.58 12.26
C LYS A 85 -25.05 10.72 10.85
N ILE A 86 -24.56 11.91 10.51
CA ILE A 86 -23.94 12.19 9.21
C ILE A 86 -22.71 11.31 9.01
N SER A 87 -21.86 11.15 10.03
CA SER A 87 -20.67 10.30 9.98
C SER A 87 -20.99 8.86 9.64
N VAL A 88 -22.03 8.30 10.23
CA VAL A 88 -22.47 6.92 9.97
C VAL A 88 -23.04 6.80 8.55
N GLN A 89 -23.91 7.75 8.13
CA GLN A 89 -24.54 7.71 6.81
C GLN A 89 -23.55 7.80 5.65
N ILE A 90 -22.55 8.69 5.76
CA ILE A 90 -21.56 8.89 4.70
C ILE A 90 -20.59 7.69 4.64
N ALA A 91 -20.28 7.08 5.76
CA ALA A 91 -19.32 6.00 5.84
C ALA A 91 -19.77 4.70 5.16
N ASP A 92 -21.06 4.47 4.94
CA ASP A 92 -21.58 3.28 4.24
C ASP A 92 -21.01 3.14 2.80
N GLY A 93 -20.55 4.25 2.20
CA GLY A 93 -19.94 4.27 0.87
C GLY A 93 -18.40 4.29 0.85
N ILE A 94 -17.72 4.30 2.01
CA ILE A 94 -16.29 4.52 2.09
C ILE A 94 -15.61 3.37 2.84
N PRO A 95 -14.56 2.72 2.27
CA PRO A 95 -13.86 1.62 2.91
C PRO A 95 -12.97 2.05 4.09
N ALA A 96 -13.04 3.31 4.51
CA ALA A 96 -12.25 3.90 5.57
C ALA A 96 -13.14 4.35 6.75
N ARG A 97 -12.65 4.20 7.98
CA ARG A 97 -13.29 4.78 9.15
C ARG A 97 -13.14 6.29 9.10
N MET A 98 -14.23 7.02 9.26
CA MET A 98 -14.27 8.48 9.32
C MET A 98 -14.44 8.95 10.76
N THR A 99 -13.62 9.93 11.18
CA THR A 99 -13.69 10.59 12.48
C THR A 99 -13.66 12.11 12.27
N ILE A 100 -14.55 12.84 12.92
CA ILE A 100 -14.61 14.30 12.89
C ILE A 100 -14.26 14.80 14.26
N VAL A 101 -13.35 15.77 14.32
CA VAL A 101 -12.93 16.41 15.57
C VAL A 101 -13.13 17.93 15.51
N ASN A 102 -13.40 18.53 16.67
CA ASN A 102 -13.42 19.98 16.82
C ASN A 102 -11.98 20.56 16.89
N ARG A 103 -11.87 21.86 17.07
CA ARG A 103 -10.58 22.57 17.15
C ARG A 103 -9.70 22.12 18.32
N GLU A 104 -10.30 21.65 19.41
CA GLU A 104 -9.63 21.11 20.59
C GLU A 104 -9.21 19.64 20.42
N GLY A 105 -9.56 18.99 19.29
CA GLY A 105 -9.26 17.60 19.01
C GLY A 105 -10.24 16.61 19.65
N GLN A 106 -11.38 17.08 20.18
CA GLN A 106 -12.43 16.23 20.73
C GLN A 106 -13.27 15.64 19.59
N VAL A 107 -13.62 14.36 19.70
CA VAL A 107 -14.41 13.67 18.70
C VAL A 107 -15.86 14.11 18.75
N LEU A 108 -16.36 14.66 17.64
CA LEU A 108 -17.75 15.05 17.43
C LEU A 108 -18.56 13.93 16.77
N GLY A 109 -17.94 13.15 15.89
CA GLY A 109 -18.59 12.02 15.21
C GLY A 109 -17.58 11.01 14.71
N ASP A 110 -18.03 9.73 14.68
CA ASP A 110 -17.23 8.61 14.22
C ASP A 110 -18.11 7.57 13.54
N SER A 111 -17.71 7.13 12.35
CA SER A 111 -18.47 6.18 11.53
C SER A 111 -18.57 4.78 12.14
N LYS A 112 -17.64 4.42 13.03
CA LYS A 112 -17.60 3.13 13.73
C LYS A 112 -17.74 3.30 15.24
N SER A 113 -18.74 4.04 15.67
CA SER A 113 -18.95 4.38 17.09
C SER A 113 -19.13 3.18 18.02
N SER A 114 -19.59 2.03 17.50
CA SER A 114 -19.71 0.77 18.25
C SER A 114 -18.37 0.07 18.51
N GLU A 115 -17.34 0.39 17.73
CA GLU A 115 -15.99 -0.16 17.83
C GLU A 115 -15.00 0.83 18.48
N ILE A 116 -15.52 1.92 19.09
CA ILE A 116 -14.65 2.92 19.74
C ILE A 116 -13.91 2.23 20.89
N SER A 117 -12.65 1.96 20.68
CA SER A 117 -11.74 1.60 21.75
C SER A 117 -11.61 2.75 22.73
N LEU A 118 -11.32 2.45 23.98
CA LEU A 118 -11.12 3.46 25.03
C LEU A 118 -10.04 4.51 24.64
N GLU A 119 -9.09 4.11 23.79
CA GLU A 119 -8.03 5.00 23.24
C GLU A 119 -8.58 6.08 22.27
N ASP A 120 -9.72 5.82 21.61
CA ASP A 120 -10.31 6.77 20.64
C ASP A 120 -11.34 7.72 21.27
N LYS A 121 -11.68 7.52 22.56
CA LYS A 121 -12.48 8.49 23.34
C LYS A 121 -11.65 9.62 23.88
N GLU A 122 -10.34 9.48 23.86
CA GLU A 122 -9.42 10.54 24.28
C GLU A 122 -9.26 11.61 23.19
N ASN A 123 -8.80 12.78 23.63
CA ASN A 123 -8.50 13.89 22.73
C ASN A 123 -7.46 13.49 21.68
N LEU A 124 -7.82 13.56 20.42
CA LEU A 124 -6.98 13.18 19.30
C LEU A 124 -5.98 14.26 18.86
N SER A 125 -5.94 15.43 19.52
CA SER A 125 -5.06 16.53 19.15
C SER A 125 -3.56 16.17 19.14
N ALA A 126 -3.16 15.17 19.94
CA ALA A 126 -1.79 14.68 19.99
C ALA A 126 -1.42 13.74 18.79
N ARG A 127 -2.40 13.29 18.01
CA ARG A 127 -2.14 12.46 16.83
C ARG A 127 -1.52 13.31 15.72
N PRO A 128 -0.40 12.86 15.09
CA PRO A 128 0.34 13.68 14.11
C PRO A 128 -0.53 14.21 12.98
N GLU A 129 -1.42 13.36 12.43
CA GLU A 129 -2.34 13.72 11.35
C GLU A 129 -3.34 14.79 11.79
N ILE A 130 -3.90 14.67 12.99
CA ILE A 130 -4.85 15.63 13.55
C ILE A 130 -4.15 16.94 13.90
N SER A 131 -3.02 16.88 14.59
CA SER A 131 -2.24 18.07 14.94
C SER A 131 -1.89 18.92 13.72
N LYS A 132 -1.49 18.27 12.61
CA LYS A 132 -1.21 18.95 11.34
C LYS A 132 -2.48 19.54 10.71
N ALA A 133 -3.57 18.79 10.69
CA ALA A 133 -4.83 19.27 10.14
C ALA A 133 -5.36 20.47 10.95
N LEU A 134 -5.31 20.43 12.27
CA LEU A 134 -5.70 21.55 13.13
C LEU A 134 -4.79 22.81 12.96
N SER A 135 -3.58 22.63 12.42
CA SER A 135 -2.71 23.76 12.01
C SER A 135 -2.93 24.19 10.54
N GLY A 136 -3.98 23.72 9.87
CA GLY A 136 -4.31 24.08 8.50
C GLY A 136 -3.60 23.25 7.42
N ILE A 137 -2.89 22.18 7.79
CA ILE A 137 -2.08 21.41 6.84
C ILE A 137 -2.70 20.01 6.67
N SER A 138 -3.22 19.69 5.47
CA SER A 138 -3.62 18.33 5.12
C SER A 138 -2.43 17.38 5.24
N TYR A 139 -2.58 16.29 5.98
CA TYR A 139 -1.47 15.38 6.26
C TYR A 139 -1.91 13.92 6.28
N SER A 140 -1.02 13.04 5.83
CA SER A 140 -1.21 11.60 5.90
C SER A 140 0.02 10.91 6.50
N ASN A 141 -0.22 9.87 7.29
CA ASN A 141 0.83 9.02 7.85
C ASN A 141 0.36 7.57 7.96
N ILE A 142 1.32 6.67 8.14
CA ILE A 142 1.04 5.26 8.43
C ILE A 142 1.51 4.99 9.85
N ALA A 143 0.64 4.38 10.64
CA ALA A 143 0.97 3.94 11.99
C ALA A 143 0.39 2.57 12.28
N TYR A 144 1.12 1.78 13.08
CA TYR A 144 0.66 0.46 13.50
C TYR A 144 -0.39 0.57 14.60
N SER A 145 -1.54 -0.06 14.38
CA SER A 145 -2.59 -0.19 15.40
C SER A 145 -2.43 -1.51 16.14
N LYS A 146 -2.16 -1.44 17.44
CA LYS A 146 -2.09 -2.63 18.30
C LYS A 146 -3.44 -3.34 18.41
N ILE A 147 -4.53 -2.59 18.34
CA ILE A 147 -5.92 -3.11 18.46
C ILE A 147 -6.28 -3.92 17.22
N LEU A 148 -6.00 -3.39 16.01
CA LEU A 148 -6.31 -4.04 14.75
C LEU A 148 -5.21 -5.00 14.28
N GLY A 149 -4.05 -5.00 14.95
CA GLY A 149 -2.89 -5.82 14.58
C GLY A 149 -2.38 -5.54 13.16
N ALA A 150 -2.53 -4.30 12.67
CA ALA A 150 -2.21 -3.93 11.30
C ALA A 150 -1.75 -2.48 11.17
N ASP A 151 -1.02 -2.19 10.09
CA ASP A 151 -0.73 -0.84 9.69
C ASP A 151 -1.99 -0.16 9.15
N ILE A 152 -2.22 1.07 9.60
CA ILE A 152 -3.34 1.90 9.17
C ILE A 152 -2.79 3.15 8.50
N LEU A 153 -3.32 3.45 7.32
CA LEU A 153 -3.12 4.71 6.65
C LEU A 153 -4.13 5.72 7.20
N TYR A 154 -3.63 6.75 7.85
CA TYR A 154 -4.41 7.89 8.31
C TYR A 154 -4.24 9.04 7.33
N ALA A 155 -5.32 9.74 7.04
CA ALA A 155 -5.32 10.99 6.30
C ALA A 155 -6.23 11.98 7.04
N ALA A 156 -5.75 13.19 7.31
CA ALA A 156 -6.55 14.23 7.95
C ALA A 156 -6.48 15.52 7.16
N VAL A 157 -7.61 16.21 7.10
CA VAL A 157 -7.76 17.51 6.43
C VAL A 157 -8.48 18.49 7.35
N PRO A 158 -8.15 19.79 7.30
CA PRO A 158 -8.83 20.80 8.10
C PRO A 158 -10.25 21.07 7.59
N PHE A 159 -11.15 21.42 8.50
CA PHE A 159 -12.32 22.21 8.19
C PHE A 159 -11.93 23.70 8.33
N GLU A 160 -12.06 24.42 7.23
CA GLU A 160 -11.73 25.85 7.20
C GLU A 160 -12.96 26.68 6.90
N GLN A 161 -13.15 27.75 7.67
CA GLN A 161 -14.18 28.75 7.48
C GLN A 161 -13.58 30.15 7.68
N ASP A 162 -13.73 31.02 6.70
CA ASP A 162 -13.22 32.39 6.74
C ASP A 162 -11.72 32.49 7.12
N GLY A 163 -10.91 31.52 6.62
CA GLY A 163 -9.47 31.43 6.91
C GLY A 163 -9.12 30.89 8.30
N ASN A 164 -10.10 30.43 9.07
CA ASN A 164 -9.88 29.84 10.38
C ASN A 164 -10.18 28.35 10.36
N VAL A 165 -9.33 27.55 11.01
CA VAL A 165 -9.57 26.13 11.19
C VAL A 165 -10.57 25.93 12.33
N THR A 166 -11.70 25.26 12.04
CA THR A 166 -12.79 24.98 13.02
C THR A 166 -12.73 23.56 13.55
N GLY A 167 -11.99 22.66 12.88
CA GLY A 167 -11.85 21.26 13.24
C GLY A 167 -11.09 20.50 12.18
N ALA A 168 -11.13 19.16 12.24
CA ALA A 168 -10.51 18.30 11.25
C ALA A 168 -11.34 17.06 10.98
N LEU A 169 -11.25 16.55 9.73
CA LEU A 169 -11.78 15.27 9.31
C LEU A 169 -10.62 14.29 9.12
N ARG A 170 -10.69 13.13 9.76
CA ARG A 170 -9.72 12.04 9.62
C ARG A 170 -10.38 10.85 8.95
N LEU A 171 -9.69 10.27 7.97
CA LEU A 171 -9.97 8.96 7.42
C LEU A 171 -8.89 7.98 7.88
N ALA A 172 -9.28 6.74 8.22
CA ALA A 172 -8.38 5.67 8.64
C ALA A 172 -8.67 4.41 7.81
N LEU A 173 -7.69 3.98 7.01
CA LEU A 173 -7.79 2.82 6.11
C LEU A 173 -6.82 1.73 6.55
N PRO A 174 -7.30 0.54 7.02
CA PRO A 174 -6.43 -0.59 7.32
C PRO A 174 -5.74 -1.11 6.06
N LEU A 175 -4.40 -1.25 6.11
CA LEU A 175 -3.59 -1.69 4.97
C LEU A 175 -3.49 -3.22 4.82
N LYS A 176 -4.03 -3.99 5.76
CA LYS A 176 -3.96 -5.47 5.75
C LYS A 176 -4.53 -6.10 4.46
N ASP A 177 -5.65 -5.58 3.98
CA ASP A 177 -6.31 -6.10 2.78
C ASP A 177 -5.55 -5.71 1.51
N VAL A 178 -4.98 -4.51 1.48
CA VAL A 178 -4.08 -4.04 0.41
C VAL A 178 -2.80 -4.88 0.37
N GLN A 179 -2.20 -5.14 1.54
CA GLN A 179 -1.01 -5.98 1.65
C GLN A 179 -1.28 -7.44 1.27
N ALA A 180 -2.47 -7.98 1.58
CA ALA A 180 -2.88 -9.32 1.18
C ALA A 180 -3.01 -9.45 -0.34
N ALA A 181 -3.61 -8.46 -1.00
CA ALA A 181 -3.71 -8.40 -2.46
C ALA A 181 -2.32 -8.34 -3.12
N LEU A 182 -1.40 -7.55 -2.58
CA LEU A 182 -0.01 -7.45 -3.07
C LEU A 182 0.78 -8.75 -2.85
N LYS A 183 0.58 -9.46 -1.73
CA LYS A 183 1.21 -10.76 -1.47
C LYS A 183 0.78 -11.83 -2.47
N GLY A 184 -0.48 -11.81 -2.91
CA GLY A 184 -1.01 -12.73 -3.92
C GLY A 184 -0.28 -12.66 -5.27
N VAL A 185 0.28 -11.51 -5.62
CA VAL A 185 1.06 -11.32 -6.86
C VAL A 185 2.52 -11.78 -6.69
N ARG A 186 3.08 -11.74 -5.48
CA ARG A 186 4.47 -12.14 -5.21
C ARG A 186 4.73 -13.65 -5.37
N GLN A 187 3.79 -14.48 -4.94
CA GLN A 187 3.96 -15.94 -4.98
C GLN A 187 4.19 -16.51 -6.39
N PRO A 188 3.39 -16.19 -7.42
CA PRO A 188 3.59 -16.74 -8.75
C PRO A 188 4.91 -16.28 -9.39
N VAL A 189 5.38 -15.08 -9.11
CA VAL A 189 6.66 -14.56 -9.62
C VAL A 189 7.84 -15.34 -9.03
N LEU A 190 7.82 -15.64 -7.74
CA LEU A 190 8.87 -16.42 -7.08
C LEU A 190 8.88 -17.88 -7.55
N ILE A 191 7.69 -18.47 -7.78
CA ILE A 191 7.56 -19.84 -8.30
C ILE A 191 8.07 -19.91 -9.74
N ALA A 192 7.75 -18.94 -10.59
CA ALA A 192 8.25 -18.88 -11.96
C ALA A 192 9.77 -18.73 -12.02
N ALA A 193 10.35 -17.90 -11.15
CA ALA A 193 11.79 -17.74 -11.02
C ALA A 193 12.49 -19.03 -10.55
N ALA A 194 11.92 -19.73 -9.58
CA ALA A 194 12.44 -21.01 -9.09
C ALA A 194 12.32 -22.14 -10.13
N ALA A 195 11.22 -22.20 -10.89
CA ALA A 195 11.01 -23.17 -11.94
C ALA A 195 11.98 -22.96 -13.12
N GLY A 196 12.31 -21.72 -13.46
CA GLY A 196 13.31 -21.39 -14.49
C GLY A 196 14.71 -21.90 -14.15
N ILE A 197 15.07 -21.93 -12.86
CA ILE A 197 16.36 -22.44 -12.39
C ILE A 197 16.40 -23.98 -12.42
N SER A 198 15.26 -24.65 -12.23
CA SER A 198 15.20 -26.13 -12.19
C SER A 198 15.23 -26.81 -13.56
N LEU A 199 15.00 -26.06 -14.65
CA LEU A 199 14.96 -26.56 -16.03
C LEU A 199 16.28 -26.32 -16.81
N SER A 200 17.28 -25.72 -16.18
CA SER A 200 18.61 -25.45 -16.75
C SER A 200 19.66 -26.41 -16.18
#